data_f58f2d934cf3f96c276fa8b0a7f5a144
#
_entry.id   f58f2d934cf3f96c276fa8b0a7f5a144
#
_cell.length_a   1.000
_cell.length_b   1.000
_cell.length_c   1.000
_cell.angle_alpha   90.00
_cell.angle_beta   90.00
_cell.angle_gamma   90.00
#
_symmetry.space_group_name_H-M   'P 1'
#
loop_
_entity.id
_entity.type
_entity.pdbx_description
1 polymer ?
#
loop_
_entity_poly.entity_id
_entity_poly.type
_entity_poly.pdbx_seq_one_letter_code
_entity_poly.pdbx_strand_id
1 'polypeptide(L)'
;IYISSRNTNIAKKLAKKFRSVIVLNNNQEIIDKSSIIFLGITPNVGNKILPKLKFLKNKKIISLISTLNLEKLKKFTKVKNIVRATPLPPIEIKRGPIIICPPNKFAKNIFKHLGKVLEIRSEKLSYKFWSTASLMAAYYEILNTSSKWLIKKGINKKLAATYVAELFLALSQDALNKS
;
A
#
# COMPACT_ATOMS: atom_id res chain seq x y z
N ILE A 1 17.85 -4.32 3.53
CA ILE A 1 16.41 -4.60 3.75
C ILE A 1 16.26 -6.10 3.97
N TYR A 2 15.65 -6.51 5.07
CA TYR A 2 15.34 -7.92 5.35
C TYR A 2 13.92 -8.23 4.91
N ILE A 3 13.72 -9.32 4.18
CA ILE A 3 12.39 -9.76 3.71
C ILE A 3 12.15 -11.23 4.02
N SER A 4 10.89 -11.59 4.20
CA SER A 4 10.46 -12.97 4.44
C SER A 4 10.54 -13.81 3.17
N SER A 5 10.97 -15.06 3.29
CA SER A 5 10.98 -16.07 2.23
C SER A 5 9.60 -16.63 1.87
N ARG A 6 8.51 -16.19 2.52
CA ARG A 6 7.15 -16.74 2.34
C ARG A 6 6.74 -16.88 0.86
N ASN A 7 7.01 -15.88 0.04
CA ASN A 7 6.90 -16.00 -1.41
C ASN A 7 8.30 -16.11 -2.00
N THR A 8 8.79 -17.32 -2.10
CA THR A 8 10.17 -17.62 -2.52
C THR A 8 10.51 -17.02 -3.88
N ASN A 9 9.57 -17.06 -4.83
CA ASN A 9 9.82 -16.53 -6.19
C ASN A 9 9.99 -15.01 -6.18
N ILE A 10 9.11 -14.30 -5.48
CA ILE A 10 9.21 -12.83 -5.35
C ILE A 10 10.45 -12.46 -4.54
N ALA A 11 10.72 -13.15 -3.44
CA ALA A 11 11.88 -12.89 -2.60
C ALA A 11 13.19 -13.06 -3.37
N LYS A 12 13.35 -14.16 -4.13
CA LYS A 12 14.52 -14.39 -5.00
C LYS A 12 14.66 -13.31 -6.08
N LYS A 13 13.56 -12.92 -6.75
CA LYS A 13 13.59 -11.84 -7.74
C LYS A 13 14.05 -10.50 -7.14
N LEU A 14 13.54 -10.16 -5.97
CA LEU A 14 13.94 -8.93 -5.27
C LEU A 14 15.41 -8.95 -4.83
N ALA A 15 15.88 -10.05 -4.25
CA ALA A 15 17.28 -10.19 -3.85
C ALA A 15 18.24 -10.15 -5.07
N LYS A 16 17.83 -10.73 -6.21
CA LYS A 16 18.61 -10.63 -7.45
C LYS A 16 18.66 -9.21 -8.01
N LYS A 17 17.52 -8.47 -7.92
CA LYS A 17 17.41 -7.11 -8.44
C LYS A 17 18.10 -6.06 -7.55
N PHE A 18 18.08 -6.25 -6.24
CA PHE A 18 18.58 -5.27 -5.27
C PHE A 18 19.58 -5.92 -4.31
N ARG A 19 20.86 -5.55 -4.39
CA ARG A 19 21.94 -6.08 -3.52
C ARG A 19 21.70 -5.84 -2.03
N SER A 20 20.92 -4.82 -1.67
CA SER A 20 20.57 -4.50 -0.28
C SER A 20 19.44 -5.36 0.30
N VAL A 21 18.84 -6.24 -0.50
CA VAL A 21 17.75 -7.12 -0.05
C VAL A 21 18.30 -8.47 0.36
N ILE A 22 18.04 -8.83 1.61
CA ILE A 22 18.45 -10.10 2.24
C ILE A 22 17.19 -10.89 2.58
N VAL A 23 17.11 -12.12 2.08
CA VAL A 23 15.98 -13.02 2.35
C VAL A 23 16.28 -13.82 3.61
N LEU A 24 15.35 -13.81 4.57
CA LEU A 24 15.45 -14.58 5.81
C LEU A 24 14.25 -15.53 5.93
N ASN A 25 14.49 -16.69 6.51
CA ASN A 25 13.45 -17.73 6.66
C ASN A 25 12.66 -17.59 7.97
N ASN A 26 13.16 -16.80 8.91
CA ASN A 26 12.55 -16.62 10.22
C ASN A 26 12.05 -15.19 10.40
N ASN A 27 10.75 -15.03 10.66
CA ASN A 27 10.14 -13.72 10.86
C ASN A 27 10.66 -13.02 12.13
N GLN A 28 11.01 -13.78 13.19
CA GLN A 28 11.60 -13.20 14.40
C GLN A 28 12.96 -12.57 14.12
N GLU A 29 13.79 -13.27 13.35
CA GLU A 29 15.10 -12.74 12.94
C GLU A 29 14.99 -11.44 12.13
N ILE A 30 13.98 -11.34 11.25
CA ILE A 30 13.68 -10.10 10.52
C ILE A 30 13.35 -8.97 11.49
N ILE A 31 12.52 -9.24 12.49
CA ILE A 31 12.12 -8.26 13.50
C ILE A 31 13.33 -7.82 14.32
N ASP A 32 14.15 -8.75 14.75
CA ASP A 32 15.30 -8.47 15.61
C ASP A 32 16.32 -7.58 14.88
N LYS A 33 16.61 -7.88 13.62
CA LYS A 33 17.57 -7.14 12.78
C LYS A 33 17.03 -5.81 12.24
N SER A 34 15.72 -5.52 12.38
CA SER A 34 15.10 -4.34 11.81
C SER A 34 14.71 -3.32 12.88
N SER A 35 15.02 -2.04 12.68
CA SER A 35 14.48 -0.93 13.48
C SER A 35 13.08 -0.49 13.01
N ILE A 36 12.78 -0.72 11.73
CA ILE A 36 11.52 -0.38 11.07
C ILE A 36 10.94 -1.66 10.47
N ILE A 37 9.68 -1.93 10.78
CA ILE A 37 9.01 -3.15 10.38
C ILE A 37 7.76 -2.82 9.56
N PHE A 38 7.72 -3.31 8.32
CA PHE A 38 6.53 -3.26 7.48
C PHE A 38 5.72 -4.55 7.63
N LEU A 39 4.47 -4.44 8.06
CA LEU A 39 3.55 -5.57 8.15
C LEU A 39 2.73 -5.65 6.87
N GLY A 40 3.28 -6.28 5.84
CA GLY A 40 2.64 -6.52 4.53
C GLY A 40 2.03 -7.91 4.42
N ILE A 41 1.11 -8.25 5.33
CA ILE A 41 0.48 -9.56 5.42
C ILE A 41 -1.05 -9.43 5.47
N THR A 42 -1.76 -10.50 5.12
CA THR A 42 -3.23 -10.50 5.20
C THR A 42 -3.70 -10.49 6.67
N PRO A 43 -4.91 -9.98 6.96
CA PRO A 43 -5.44 -9.93 8.32
C PRO A 43 -5.47 -11.29 9.03
N ASN A 44 -5.85 -12.35 8.33
CA ASN A 44 -5.88 -13.72 8.88
C ASN A 44 -4.49 -14.19 9.30
N VAL A 45 -3.48 -13.94 8.48
CA VAL A 45 -2.09 -14.25 8.82
C VAL A 45 -1.61 -13.40 9.98
N GLY A 46 -1.92 -12.10 9.98
CA GLY A 46 -1.57 -11.18 11.06
C GLY A 46 -2.11 -11.64 12.42
N ASN A 47 -3.39 -12.02 12.48
CA ASN A 47 -4.01 -12.56 13.70
C ASN A 47 -3.31 -13.82 14.23
N LYS A 48 -2.81 -14.69 13.33
CA LYS A 48 -2.15 -15.95 13.72
C LYS A 48 -0.70 -15.77 14.15
N ILE A 49 0.06 -14.90 13.49
CA ILE A 49 1.51 -14.84 13.70
C ILE A 49 1.97 -13.72 14.63
N LEU A 50 1.32 -12.54 14.59
CA LEU A 50 1.79 -11.39 15.39
C LEU A 50 1.81 -11.66 16.89
N PRO A 51 0.82 -12.38 17.50
CA PRO A 51 0.86 -12.71 18.92
C PRO A 51 2.02 -13.62 19.32
N LYS A 52 2.58 -14.37 18.36
CA LYS A 52 3.68 -15.31 18.60
C LYS A 52 5.07 -14.69 18.43
N LEU A 53 5.14 -13.47 17.93
CA LEU A 53 6.39 -12.76 17.66
C LEU A 53 6.67 -11.76 18.79
N LYS A 54 7.96 -11.60 19.09
CA LYS A 54 8.44 -10.66 20.11
C LYS A 54 8.94 -9.38 19.46
N PHE A 55 8.43 -8.24 19.89
CA PHE A 55 8.83 -6.93 19.41
C PHE A 55 9.42 -6.10 20.55
N LEU A 56 10.58 -5.51 20.33
CA LEU A 56 11.14 -4.53 21.28
C LEU A 56 10.33 -3.23 21.21
N LYS A 57 10.13 -2.58 22.36
CA LYS A 57 9.26 -1.37 22.48
C LYS A 57 9.74 -0.18 21.65
N ASN A 58 11.03 -0.11 21.32
CA ASN A 58 11.63 0.96 20.51
C ASN A 58 11.47 0.78 18.99
N LYS A 59 10.95 -0.35 18.53
CA LYS A 59 10.68 -0.59 17.09
C LYS A 59 9.64 0.39 16.56
N LYS A 60 9.71 0.67 15.25
CA LYS A 60 8.72 1.44 14.51
C LYS A 60 7.98 0.49 13.57
N ILE A 61 6.67 0.49 13.62
CA ILE A 61 5.84 -0.41 12.81
C ILE A 61 5.00 0.40 11.82
N ILE A 62 5.06 0.02 10.56
CA ILE A 62 4.16 0.49 9.51
C ILE A 62 3.29 -0.70 9.09
N SER A 63 2.00 -0.65 9.42
CA SER A 63 1.06 -1.71 9.09
C SER A 63 0.32 -1.39 7.78
N LEU A 64 0.42 -2.31 6.83
CA LEU A 64 -0.37 -2.31 5.59
C LEU A 64 -1.56 -3.27 5.69
N ILE A 65 -1.83 -3.80 6.89
CA ILE A 65 -2.93 -4.75 7.12
C ILE A 65 -4.25 -3.99 7.17
N SER A 66 -5.14 -4.27 6.23
CA SER A 66 -6.38 -3.49 6.03
C SER A 66 -7.33 -3.47 7.23
N THR A 67 -7.59 -4.61 7.88
CA THR A 67 -8.65 -4.75 8.89
C THR A 67 -8.14 -4.92 10.33
N LEU A 68 -6.82 -4.92 10.57
CA LEU A 68 -6.29 -4.86 11.94
C LEU A 68 -6.15 -3.41 12.38
N ASN A 69 -6.95 -3.02 13.38
CA ASN A 69 -6.90 -1.68 13.96
C ASN A 69 -5.65 -1.46 14.83
N LEU A 70 -5.39 -0.19 15.16
CA LEU A 70 -4.22 0.21 15.95
C LEU A 70 -4.21 -0.43 17.34
N GLU A 71 -5.36 -0.53 17.99
CA GLU A 71 -5.51 -1.13 19.30
C GLU A 71 -5.05 -2.60 19.28
N LYS A 72 -5.57 -3.38 18.32
CA LYS A 72 -5.22 -4.79 18.16
C LYS A 72 -3.75 -4.98 17.80
N LEU A 73 -3.21 -4.11 16.93
CA LEU A 73 -1.78 -4.11 16.60
C LEU A 73 -0.91 -3.82 17.83
N LYS A 74 -1.27 -2.81 18.65
CA LYS A 74 -0.58 -2.51 19.92
C LYS A 74 -0.66 -3.67 20.92
N LYS A 75 -1.82 -4.32 21.01
CA LYS A 75 -2.02 -5.50 21.88
C LYS A 75 -1.09 -6.65 21.48
N PHE A 76 -0.97 -6.92 20.18
CA PHE A 76 -0.13 -8.02 19.67
C PHE A 76 1.36 -7.72 19.77
N THR A 77 1.78 -6.51 19.40
CA THR A 77 3.21 -6.18 19.26
C THR A 77 3.80 -5.51 20.51
N LYS A 78 2.96 -4.94 21.39
CA LYS A 78 3.34 -4.12 22.56
C LYS A 78 4.21 -2.90 22.18
N VAL A 79 4.24 -2.53 20.90
CA VAL A 79 4.94 -1.35 20.39
C VAL A 79 3.99 -0.15 20.41
N LYS A 80 4.49 1.02 20.83
CA LYS A 80 3.70 2.27 20.84
C LYS A 80 3.73 3.00 19.50
N ASN A 81 4.86 2.96 18.80
CA ASN A 81 5.06 3.67 17.53
C ASN A 81 4.58 2.82 16.36
N ILE A 82 3.27 2.82 16.14
CA ILE A 82 2.61 2.11 15.03
C ILE A 82 1.83 3.10 14.20
N VAL A 83 2.02 3.01 12.88
CA VAL A 83 1.27 3.75 11.86
C VAL A 83 0.61 2.74 10.93
N ARG A 84 -0.66 2.95 10.65
CA ARG A 84 -1.33 2.25 9.55
C ARG A 84 -1.15 3.06 8.28
N ALA A 85 -0.81 2.40 7.19
CA ALA A 85 -0.71 3.03 5.89
C ALA A 85 -1.53 2.23 4.86
N THR A 86 -2.22 2.96 3.98
CA THR A 86 -3.03 2.38 2.92
C THR A 86 -2.55 2.91 1.58
N PRO A 87 -1.45 2.36 1.04
CA PRO A 87 -1.05 2.63 -0.33
C PRO A 87 -1.97 1.89 -1.30
N LEU A 88 -2.24 2.50 -2.45
CA LEU A 88 -2.99 1.89 -3.55
C LEU A 88 -2.02 1.41 -4.66
N PRO A 89 -2.45 0.50 -5.57
CA PRO A 89 -1.57 -0.03 -6.62
C PRO A 89 -0.76 1.00 -7.41
N PRO A 90 -1.25 2.22 -7.73
CA PRO A 90 -0.47 3.23 -8.44
C PRO A 90 0.80 3.72 -7.73
N ILE A 91 1.04 3.32 -6.48
CA ILE A 91 2.31 3.57 -5.76
C ILE A 91 3.53 3.03 -6.52
N GLU A 92 3.36 2.00 -7.36
CA GLU A 92 4.42 1.44 -8.19
C GLU A 92 5.00 2.47 -9.16
N ILE A 93 4.16 3.36 -9.69
CA ILE A 93 4.55 4.48 -10.55
C ILE A 93 4.69 5.80 -9.78
N LYS A 94 4.79 5.73 -8.46
CA LYS A 94 4.92 6.90 -7.54
C LYS A 94 3.74 7.88 -7.65
N ARG A 95 2.54 7.37 -7.82
CA ARG A 95 1.30 8.15 -7.97
C ARG A 95 0.22 7.70 -6.99
N GLY A 96 -0.76 8.56 -6.78
CA GLY A 96 -1.95 8.30 -5.98
C GLY A 96 -1.83 8.67 -4.51
N PRO A 97 -2.97 8.66 -3.80
CA PRO A 97 -3.03 8.98 -2.38
C PRO A 97 -2.52 7.83 -1.52
N ILE A 98 -1.83 8.18 -0.45
CA ILE A 98 -1.38 7.24 0.59
C ILE A 98 -1.91 7.76 1.92
N ILE A 99 -2.92 7.09 2.45
CA ILE A 99 -3.46 7.43 3.78
C ILE A 99 -2.51 6.91 4.85
N ILE A 100 -2.14 7.75 5.81
CA ILE A 100 -1.46 7.33 7.04
C ILE A 100 -2.25 7.74 8.28
N CYS A 101 -2.34 6.85 9.26
CA CYS A 101 -3.06 7.06 10.52
C CYS A 101 -2.33 6.36 11.67
N PRO A 102 -2.08 7.04 12.79
CA PRO A 102 -2.18 8.49 12.99
C PRO A 102 -1.11 9.26 12.20
N PRO A 103 -1.18 10.62 12.16
CA PRO A 103 -0.12 11.46 11.59
C PRO A 103 1.25 11.08 12.16
N ASN A 104 2.24 10.92 11.28
CA ASN A 104 3.55 10.47 11.71
C ASN A 104 4.63 10.96 10.75
N LYS A 105 5.51 11.83 11.22
CA LYS A 105 6.59 12.45 10.44
C LYS A 105 7.51 11.41 9.78
N PHE A 106 7.80 10.34 10.49
CA PHE A 106 8.66 9.26 9.99
C PHE A 106 8.01 8.52 8.80
N ALA A 107 6.75 8.05 8.96
CA ALA A 107 6.01 7.39 7.89
C ALA A 107 5.79 8.33 6.69
N LYS A 108 5.45 9.60 6.95
CA LYS A 108 5.31 10.63 5.92
C LYS A 108 6.60 10.78 5.09
N ASN A 109 7.76 10.81 5.74
CA ASN A 109 9.05 10.93 5.05
C ASN A 109 9.36 9.75 4.14
N ILE A 110 8.91 8.55 4.47
CA ILE A 110 9.06 7.37 3.60
C ILE A 110 8.09 7.47 2.42
N PHE A 111 6.82 7.71 2.69
CA PHE A 111 5.77 7.61 1.68
C PHE A 111 5.71 8.81 0.72
N LYS A 112 6.21 9.99 1.10
CA LYS A 112 6.23 11.18 0.21
C LYS A 112 6.96 10.96 -1.12
N HIS A 113 7.86 9.98 -1.18
CA HIS A 113 8.58 9.60 -2.40
C HIS A 113 7.80 8.63 -3.29
N LEU A 114 6.65 8.16 -2.81
CA LEU A 114 5.84 7.13 -3.46
C LEU A 114 4.45 7.61 -3.88
N GLY A 115 4.03 8.81 -3.41
CA GLY A 115 2.73 9.40 -3.74
C GLY A 115 2.35 10.54 -2.80
N LYS A 116 1.12 11.04 -2.94
CA LYS A 116 0.57 12.11 -2.09
C LYS A 116 0.16 11.55 -0.72
N VAL A 117 0.88 11.92 0.34
CA VAL A 117 0.55 11.47 1.70
C VAL A 117 -0.57 12.31 2.29
N LEU A 118 -1.60 11.65 2.79
CA LEU A 118 -2.73 12.23 3.50
C LEU A 118 -2.71 11.72 4.95
N GLU A 119 -2.52 12.65 5.89
CA GLU A 119 -2.40 12.36 7.32
C GLU A 119 -3.76 12.45 7.99
N ILE A 120 -4.28 11.36 8.50
CA ILE A 120 -5.60 11.27 9.13
C ILE A 120 -5.44 10.97 10.62
N ARG A 121 -6.01 11.84 11.49
CA ARG A 121 -5.91 11.66 12.95
C ARG A 121 -6.77 10.53 13.48
N SER A 122 -7.98 10.38 12.95
CA SER A 122 -8.95 9.38 13.38
C SER A 122 -8.85 8.11 12.55
N GLU A 123 -8.65 6.97 13.20
CA GLU A 123 -8.66 5.67 12.53
C GLU A 123 -10.02 5.38 11.88
N LYS A 124 -11.13 5.75 12.54
CA LYS A 124 -12.49 5.64 12.00
C LYS A 124 -12.64 6.41 10.70
N LEU A 125 -12.07 7.62 10.61
CA LEU A 125 -12.08 8.40 9.37
C LEU A 125 -11.18 7.79 8.29
N SER A 126 -10.03 7.21 8.66
CA SER A 126 -9.15 6.56 7.69
C SER A 126 -9.83 5.40 6.96
N TYR A 127 -10.73 4.67 7.62
CA TYR A 127 -11.52 3.62 6.98
C TYR A 127 -12.51 4.16 5.94
N LYS A 128 -13.06 5.37 6.14
CA LYS A 128 -13.95 5.99 5.15
C LYS A 128 -13.22 6.29 3.84
N PHE A 129 -11.97 6.77 3.93
CA PHE A 129 -11.13 6.94 2.73
C PHE A 129 -10.80 5.60 2.08
N TRP A 130 -10.51 4.58 2.89
CA TRP A 130 -10.21 3.26 2.35
C TRP A 130 -11.42 2.64 1.63
N SER A 131 -12.64 2.84 2.12
CA SER A 131 -13.85 2.31 1.45
C SER A 131 -14.04 2.90 0.05
N THR A 132 -13.62 4.15 -0.19
CA THR A 132 -13.69 4.74 -1.54
C THR A 132 -12.73 4.08 -2.54
N ALA A 133 -11.74 3.32 -2.09
CA ALA A 133 -10.85 2.58 -2.97
C ALA A 133 -11.57 1.48 -3.78
N SER A 134 -12.76 1.06 -3.36
CA SER A 134 -13.62 0.14 -4.13
C SER A 134 -14.04 0.72 -5.49
N LEU A 135 -14.05 2.06 -5.63
CA LEU A 135 -14.32 2.74 -6.90
C LEU A 135 -13.28 2.41 -7.99
N MET A 136 -12.11 1.87 -7.62
CA MET A 136 -11.11 1.44 -8.60
C MET A 136 -11.66 0.37 -9.55
N ALA A 137 -12.48 -0.55 -9.08
CA ALA A 137 -13.09 -1.58 -9.93
C ALA A 137 -14.02 -0.96 -10.97
N ALA A 138 -14.91 -0.06 -10.54
CA ALA A 138 -15.80 0.68 -11.44
C ALA A 138 -15.01 1.53 -12.45
N TYR A 139 -13.96 2.20 -12.00
CA TYR A 139 -13.09 2.98 -12.86
C TYR A 139 -12.48 2.14 -13.99
N TYR A 140 -11.88 1.00 -13.66
CA TYR A 140 -11.30 0.12 -14.69
C TYR A 140 -12.36 -0.45 -15.62
N GLU A 141 -13.57 -0.72 -15.15
CA GLU A 141 -14.67 -1.18 -16.01
C GLU A 141 -15.15 -0.08 -16.96
N ILE A 142 -15.22 1.17 -16.51
CA ILE A 142 -15.51 2.31 -17.39
C ILE A 142 -14.46 2.41 -18.51
N LEU A 143 -13.15 2.36 -18.16
CA LEU A 143 -12.08 2.42 -19.16
C LEU A 143 -12.18 1.26 -20.17
N ASN A 144 -12.42 0.04 -19.65
CA ASN A 144 -12.54 -1.16 -20.47
C ASN A 144 -13.74 -1.08 -21.44
N THR A 145 -14.90 -0.72 -20.94
CA THR A 145 -16.13 -0.60 -21.73
C THR A 145 -16.03 0.47 -22.81
N SER A 146 -15.52 1.66 -22.45
CA SER A 146 -15.29 2.75 -23.40
C SER A 146 -14.29 2.36 -24.49
N SER A 147 -13.19 1.73 -24.11
CA SER A 147 -12.19 1.25 -25.07
C SER A 147 -12.75 0.18 -26.00
N LYS A 148 -13.52 -0.78 -25.48
CA LYS A 148 -14.19 -1.81 -26.30
C LYS A 148 -15.18 -1.21 -27.30
N TRP A 149 -15.92 -0.17 -26.90
CA TRP A 149 -16.83 0.52 -27.81
C TRP A 149 -16.08 1.17 -28.98
N LEU A 150 -14.98 1.88 -28.72
CA LEU A 150 -14.12 2.47 -29.76
C LEU A 150 -13.55 1.39 -30.71
N ILE A 151 -13.13 0.27 -30.16
CA ILE A 151 -12.60 -0.85 -30.96
C ILE A 151 -13.69 -1.41 -31.90
N LYS A 152 -14.93 -1.57 -31.40
CA LYS A 152 -16.07 -1.98 -32.23
C LYS A 152 -16.39 -0.97 -33.35
N LYS A 153 -15.98 0.30 -33.20
CA LYS A 153 -16.10 1.34 -34.22
C LYS A 153 -14.89 1.44 -35.17
N GLY A 154 -14.00 0.45 -35.14
CA GLY A 154 -12.85 0.37 -36.04
C GLY A 154 -11.57 1.02 -35.53
N ILE A 155 -11.58 1.55 -34.32
CA ILE A 155 -10.36 2.15 -33.71
C ILE A 155 -9.39 1.05 -33.26
N ASN A 156 -8.11 1.24 -33.56
CA ASN A 156 -7.05 0.34 -33.09
C ASN A 156 -7.06 0.22 -31.57
N LYS A 157 -6.87 -1.01 -31.04
CA LYS A 157 -6.92 -1.34 -29.62
C LYS A 157 -6.00 -0.44 -28.77
N LYS A 158 -4.75 -0.23 -29.20
CA LYS A 158 -3.79 0.60 -28.47
C LYS A 158 -4.25 2.06 -28.42
N LEU A 159 -4.69 2.59 -29.56
CA LEU A 159 -5.16 3.97 -29.66
C LEU A 159 -6.41 4.20 -28.81
N ALA A 160 -7.39 3.28 -28.86
CA ALA A 160 -8.61 3.35 -28.05
C ALA A 160 -8.28 3.36 -26.53
N ALA A 161 -7.43 2.46 -26.07
CA ALA A 161 -7.03 2.39 -24.67
C ALA A 161 -6.27 3.64 -24.23
N THR A 162 -5.34 4.13 -25.06
CA THR A 162 -4.57 5.35 -24.78
C THR A 162 -5.50 6.57 -24.69
N TYR A 163 -6.38 6.75 -25.66
CA TYR A 163 -7.31 7.89 -25.69
C TYR A 163 -8.18 7.93 -24.43
N VAL A 164 -8.80 6.80 -24.07
CA VAL A 164 -9.69 6.76 -22.90
C VAL A 164 -8.90 7.01 -21.61
N ALA A 165 -7.71 6.44 -21.48
CA ALA A 165 -6.88 6.66 -20.29
C ALA A 165 -6.43 8.13 -20.15
N GLU A 166 -5.99 8.76 -21.25
CA GLU A 166 -5.59 10.17 -21.29
C GLU A 166 -6.77 11.11 -21.01
N LEU A 167 -7.96 10.81 -21.51
CA LEU A 167 -9.17 11.57 -21.22
C LEU A 167 -9.44 11.62 -19.70
N PHE A 168 -9.44 10.45 -19.02
CA PHE A 168 -9.68 10.41 -17.59
C PHE A 168 -8.54 11.02 -16.78
N LEU A 169 -7.29 10.92 -17.25
CA LEU A 169 -6.16 11.58 -16.62
C LEU A 169 -6.33 13.11 -16.68
N ALA A 170 -6.68 13.65 -17.84
CA ALA A 170 -6.92 15.09 -18.02
C ALA A 170 -8.09 15.60 -17.16
N LEU A 171 -9.21 14.88 -17.12
CA LEU A 171 -10.34 15.23 -16.27
C LEU A 171 -9.99 15.21 -14.79
N SER A 172 -9.22 14.22 -14.34
CA SER A 172 -8.75 14.14 -12.95
C SER A 172 -7.80 15.28 -12.60
N GLN A 173 -6.92 15.66 -13.54
CA GLN A 173 -6.00 16.78 -13.34
C GLN A 173 -6.74 18.12 -13.27
N ASP A 174 -7.74 18.34 -14.15
CA ASP A 174 -8.60 19.53 -14.12
C ASP A 174 -9.35 19.61 -12.78
N ALA A 175 -9.93 18.51 -12.33
CA ALA A 175 -10.61 18.46 -11.02
C ALA A 175 -9.70 18.80 -9.85
N LEU A 176 -8.43 18.33 -9.87
CA LEU A 176 -7.44 18.69 -8.85
C LEU A 176 -7.06 20.17 -8.86
N ASN A 177 -7.04 20.81 -10.03
CA ASN A 177 -6.70 22.22 -10.15
C ASN A 177 -7.85 23.14 -9.69
N LYS A 178 -9.09 22.63 -9.66
CA LYS A 178 -10.29 23.36 -9.23
C LYS A 178 -10.67 23.10 -7.76
N SER A 179 -10.02 22.18 -7.08
CA SER A 179 -10.26 21.82 -5.67
C SER A 179 -9.31 22.57 -4.72
#